data_506b4e6139cbc8d39903e9fa01bb07fa
#
_entry.id   506b4e6139cbc8d39903e9fa01bb07fa
#
_cell.length_a   1.000
_cell.length_b   1.000
_cell.length_c   1.000
_cell.angle_alpha   90.00
_cell.angle_beta   90.00
_cell.angle_gamma   90.00
#
_symmetry.space_group_name_H-M   'P 1'
#
loop_
_entity.id
_entity.type
_entity.pdbx_description
1 polymer ?
#
loop_
_entity_poly.entity_id
_entity_poly.type
_entity_poly.pdbx_seq_one_letter_code
_entity_poly.pdbx_strand_id
1 'polypeptide(L)'
;KNAINPELVAGGSSGGSAVNVAKEYTVFSIGGDTGGSVRQPAGYNKIYGLKPTYGRISRYGLMAYASSTDCVGPLAKSIEDIRIVLNVMSGKDTKDQTSITSTEISEKSISNNTVKTVGYFKNFIESEAINPQIKADFKATIEKIKAKGIEVKELDFFQSDILVSTYYTLAMAETASNLSRLDGTNYGNRIEAENLKETYAVTRSENFSEETKRRIVGGNQVLSQGFSDEIYLKGLAIRDQIAENFKKDFEEVDIILSPVTPNNPPKIGDSLKDPLAMYLSDAYTVGFSLGQLPTLTAPQGTATGLQITAAKNNEELVLQFANFLKELI
;
A
#
# COMPACT_ATOMS: atom_id res chain seq x y z
N LYS A 1 10.13 -3.00 16.05
CA LYS A 1 9.92 -1.71 16.74
C LYS A 1 10.13 -0.59 15.76
N ASN A 2 9.43 0.53 15.94
CA ASN A 2 9.58 1.73 15.12
C ASN A 2 11.00 2.32 15.28
N ALA A 3 11.56 2.84 14.18
CA ALA A 3 12.92 3.38 14.17
C ALA A 3 13.05 4.73 14.89
N ILE A 4 11.96 5.50 14.96
CA ILE A 4 11.93 6.84 15.58
C ILE A 4 11.59 6.74 17.07
N ASN A 5 10.57 5.94 17.42
CA ASN A 5 10.15 5.69 18.78
C ASN A 5 9.96 4.19 19.02
N PRO A 6 10.82 3.53 19.82
CA PRO A 6 10.79 2.09 20.03
C PRO A 6 9.57 1.57 20.83
N GLU A 7 8.74 2.46 21.40
CA GLU A 7 7.47 2.08 22.04
C GLU A 7 6.34 1.85 21.03
N LEU A 8 6.51 2.38 19.80
CA LEU A 8 5.51 2.31 18.76
C LEU A 8 5.77 1.14 17.79
N VAL A 9 4.71 0.75 17.07
CA VAL A 9 4.84 -0.22 15.97
C VAL A 9 5.60 0.40 14.79
N ALA A 10 6.36 -0.43 14.09
CA ALA A 10 7.05 -0.01 12.86
C ALA A 10 6.11 0.16 11.66
N GLY A 11 4.84 -0.22 11.80
CA GLY A 11 3.94 -0.43 10.67
C GLY A 11 4.19 -1.78 10.02
N GLY A 12 3.35 -2.10 9.00
CA GLY A 12 3.40 -3.42 8.36
C GLY A 12 2.73 -3.44 6.99
N SER A 13 3.02 -4.52 6.28
CA SER A 13 3.83 -5.70 6.67
C SER A 13 5.33 -5.53 6.47
N SER A 14 5.80 -4.55 5.67
CA SER A 14 7.24 -4.32 5.41
C SER A 14 7.93 -3.49 6.52
N GLY A 15 7.52 -3.66 7.79
CA GLY A 15 8.07 -2.92 8.92
C GLY A 15 9.56 -3.15 9.13
N GLY A 16 10.05 -4.39 8.96
CA GLY A 16 11.47 -4.72 9.03
C GLY A 16 12.29 -4.01 7.96
N SER A 17 11.79 -4.01 6.71
CA SER A 17 12.40 -3.32 5.58
C SER A 17 12.52 -1.81 5.84
N ALA A 18 11.44 -1.20 6.35
CA ALA A 18 11.43 0.23 6.67
C ALA A 18 12.42 0.59 7.80
N VAL A 19 12.46 -0.21 8.86
CA VAL A 19 13.37 0.02 9.99
C VAL A 19 14.83 -0.11 9.59
N ASN A 20 15.17 -1.10 8.73
CA ASN A 20 16.54 -1.28 8.25
C ASN A 20 17.07 -0.03 7.52
N VAL A 21 16.24 0.54 6.65
CA VAL A 21 16.56 1.77 5.92
C VAL A 21 16.61 2.98 6.86
N ALA A 22 15.61 3.14 7.73
CA ALA A 22 15.54 4.27 8.65
C ALA A 22 16.72 4.29 9.64
N LYS A 23 17.23 3.12 10.04
CA LYS A 23 18.40 2.94 10.92
C LYS A 23 19.73 2.88 10.16
N GLU A 24 19.71 3.06 8.83
CA GLU A 24 20.91 3.04 7.97
C GLU A 24 21.68 1.72 7.99
N TYR A 25 21.00 0.60 8.31
CA TYR A 25 21.61 -0.73 8.18
C TYR A 25 21.74 -1.14 6.71
N THR A 26 20.88 -0.59 5.86
CA THR A 26 20.91 -0.74 4.40
C THR A 26 20.59 0.58 3.72
N VAL A 27 21.14 0.80 2.51
CA VAL A 27 20.86 1.99 1.69
C VAL A 27 19.40 1.97 1.22
N PHE A 28 18.91 0.80 0.81
CA PHE A 28 17.52 0.57 0.43
C PHE A 28 17.05 -0.79 0.92
N SER A 29 15.77 -1.00 0.91
CA SER A 29 15.12 -2.30 1.11
C SER A 29 13.98 -2.48 0.12
N ILE A 30 13.55 -3.74 -0.03
CA ILE A 30 12.40 -4.12 -0.86
C ILE A 30 11.30 -4.61 0.08
N GLY A 31 10.05 -4.26 -0.24
CA GLY A 31 8.88 -4.71 0.48
C GLY A 31 7.76 -5.13 -0.48
N GLY A 32 6.73 -5.78 0.06
CA GLY A 32 5.47 -6.05 -0.62
C GLY A 32 4.40 -5.06 -0.17
N ASP A 33 3.63 -4.51 -1.10
CA ASP A 33 2.49 -3.61 -0.84
C ASP A 33 1.25 -4.16 -1.52
N THR A 34 0.34 -4.70 -0.74
CA THR A 34 -0.97 -5.16 -1.21
C THR A 34 -2.04 -4.10 -0.91
N GLY A 35 -2.05 -3.56 0.31
CA GLY A 35 -3.02 -2.57 0.79
C GLY A 35 -2.40 -1.34 1.43
N GLY A 36 -1.06 -1.17 1.38
CA GLY A 36 -0.34 -0.12 2.08
C GLY A 36 0.95 -0.61 2.73
N SER A 37 1.29 -1.89 2.55
CA SER A 37 2.34 -2.57 3.33
C SER A 37 3.79 -2.14 3.07
N VAL A 38 4.06 -1.29 2.08
CA VAL A 38 5.30 -0.52 1.89
C VAL A 38 5.10 0.92 2.36
N ARG A 39 3.98 1.52 1.98
CA ARG A 39 3.67 2.93 2.20
C ARG A 39 3.47 3.29 3.67
N GLN A 40 2.69 2.50 4.41
CA GLN A 40 2.43 2.73 5.83
C GLN A 40 3.72 2.65 6.67
N PRO A 41 4.53 1.55 6.61
CA PRO A 41 5.77 1.49 7.38
C PRO A 41 6.80 2.54 6.93
N ALA A 42 6.83 2.96 5.67
CA ALA A 42 7.65 4.08 5.22
C ALA A 42 7.26 5.37 5.93
N GLY A 43 5.98 5.70 5.99
CA GLY A 43 5.47 6.87 6.70
C GLY A 43 5.76 6.83 8.21
N TYR A 44 5.52 5.69 8.85
CA TYR A 44 5.77 5.51 10.29
C TYR A 44 7.25 5.62 10.68
N ASN A 45 8.17 5.30 9.78
CA ASN A 45 9.63 5.37 10.01
C ASN A 45 10.31 6.53 9.30
N LYS A 46 9.54 7.47 8.73
CA LYS A 46 10.01 8.71 8.11
C LYS A 46 11.03 8.50 6.98
N ILE A 47 10.71 7.57 6.08
CA ILE A 47 11.46 7.30 4.85
C ILE A 47 10.54 7.34 3.65
N TYR A 48 11.09 7.29 2.45
CA TYR A 48 10.34 7.11 1.23
C TYR A 48 10.01 5.63 1.01
N GLY A 49 8.79 5.36 0.53
CA GLY A 49 8.36 4.02 0.14
C GLY A 49 7.43 4.09 -1.06
N LEU A 50 7.79 3.43 -2.14
CA LEU A 50 7.03 3.47 -3.39
C LEU A 50 6.30 2.14 -3.62
N LYS A 51 4.98 2.21 -3.78
CA LYS A 51 4.19 1.19 -4.46
C LYS A 51 4.08 1.59 -5.93
N PRO A 52 4.75 0.92 -6.87
CA PRO A 52 4.64 1.26 -8.28
C PRO A 52 3.26 0.86 -8.85
N THR A 53 3.02 1.17 -10.11
CA THR A 53 1.92 0.61 -10.88
C THR A 53 1.96 -0.92 -10.81
N TYR A 54 0.80 -1.54 -10.63
CA TYR A 54 0.69 -2.99 -10.63
C TYR A 54 1.30 -3.59 -11.91
N GLY A 55 2.19 -4.56 -11.73
CA GLY A 55 2.90 -5.20 -12.83
C GLY A 55 4.17 -4.48 -13.32
N ARG A 56 4.50 -3.28 -12.84
CA ARG A 56 5.75 -2.61 -13.22
C ARG A 56 6.99 -3.37 -12.76
N ILE A 57 6.94 -3.97 -11.59
CA ILE A 57 7.95 -4.89 -11.06
C ILE A 57 7.35 -6.30 -11.08
N SER A 58 8.11 -7.27 -11.60
CA SER A 58 7.73 -8.68 -11.61
C SER A 58 7.51 -9.20 -10.18
N ARG A 59 6.49 -10.03 -10.01
CA ARG A 59 6.18 -10.73 -8.75
C ARG A 59 6.72 -12.16 -8.73
N TYR A 60 7.46 -12.57 -9.77
CA TYR A 60 8.07 -13.89 -9.80
C TYR A 60 9.01 -14.06 -8.60
N GLY A 61 8.81 -15.14 -7.84
CA GLY A 61 9.53 -15.39 -6.59
C GLY A 61 8.88 -14.82 -5.33
N LEU A 62 7.85 -13.96 -5.47
CA LEU A 62 7.05 -13.50 -4.34
C LEU A 62 6.00 -14.56 -3.98
N MET A 63 5.87 -14.87 -2.69
CA MET A 63 4.74 -15.64 -2.18
C MET A 63 3.47 -14.79 -2.27
N ALA A 64 2.50 -15.22 -3.07
CA ALA A 64 1.28 -14.47 -3.29
C ALA A 64 0.41 -14.41 -2.03
N TYR A 65 -0.03 -13.20 -1.68
CA TYR A 65 -1.04 -12.95 -0.67
C TYR A 65 -2.39 -12.64 -1.35
N ALA A 66 -2.49 -11.51 -2.06
CA ALA A 66 -3.65 -11.14 -2.87
C ALA A 66 -3.19 -10.77 -4.29
N SER A 67 -3.23 -11.75 -5.19
CA SER A 67 -2.58 -11.69 -6.51
C SER A 67 -3.02 -10.50 -7.37
N SER A 68 -4.25 -9.99 -7.17
CA SER A 68 -4.78 -8.87 -7.94
C SER A 68 -4.28 -7.49 -7.49
N THR A 69 -3.64 -7.41 -6.30
CA THR A 69 -3.17 -6.16 -5.70
C THR A 69 -1.72 -6.21 -5.21
N ASP A 70 -1.11 -7.39 -5.08
CA ASP A 70 0.27 -7.53 -4.65
C ASP A 70 1.23 -6.77 -5.58
N CYS A 71 1.99 -5.85 -5.00
CA CYS A 71 3.07 -5.11 -5.67
C CYS A 71 4.37 -5.24 -4.88
N VAL A 72 5.49 -5.32 -5.57
CA VAL A 72 6.82 -5.17 -4.97
C VAL A 72 7.23 -3.71 -5.09
N GLY A 73 7.80 -3.13 -4.03
CA GLY A 73 8.21 -1.73 -4.04
C GLY A 73 9.46 -1.45 -3.21
N PRO A 74 10.26 -0.45 -3.63
CA PRO A 74 11.45 -0.01 -2.92
C PRO A 74 11.11 0.91 -1.73
N LEU A 75 11.98 0.83 -0.70
CA LEU A 75 12.05 1.77 0.42
C LEU A 75 13.46 2.34 0.49
N ALA A 76 13.61 3.65 0.64
CA ALA A 76 14.90 4.33 0.74
C ALA A 76 14.79 5.67 1.48
N LYS A 77 15.93 6.29 1.81
CA LYS A 77 16.00 7.63 2.45
C LYS A 77 16.00 8.77 1.44
N SER A 78 16.20 8.48 0.16
CA SER A 78 16.20 9.49 -0.90
C SER A 78 15.30 9.08 -2.07
N ILE A 79 14.78 10.07 -2.77
CA ILE A 79 13.98 9.88 -3.99
C ILE A 79 14.86 9.32 -5.11
N GLU A 80 16.12 9.69 -5.13
CA GLU A 80 17.10 9.20 -6.10
C GLU A 80 17.35 7.69 -5.96
N ASP A 81 17.51 7.20 -4.71
CA ASP A 81 17.64 5.76 -4.45
C ASP A 81 16.37 5.01 -4.84
N ILE A 82 15.18 5.57 -4.56
CA ILE A 82 13.90 5.00 -5.03
C ILE A 82 13.90 4.87 -6.56
N ARG A 83 14.33 5.93 -7.28
CA ARG A 83 14.40 5.94 -8.76
C ARG A 83 15.33 4.85 -9.29
N ILE A 84 16.54 4.79 -8.74
CA ILE A 84 17.57 3.81 -9.16
C ILE A 84 17.07 2.39 -8.96
N VAL A 85 16.56 2.08 -7.76
CA VAL A 85 16.06 0.72 -7.43
C VAL A 85 14.84 0.38 -8.29
N LEU A 86 13.91 1.33 -8.49
CA LEU A 86 12.75 1.15 -9.35
C LEU A 86 13.18 0.79 -10.78
N ASN A 87 14.13 1.54 -11.36
CA ASN A 87 14.61 1.30 -12.72
C ASN A 87 15.23 -0.10 -12.89
N VAL A 88 16.06 -0.51 -11.92
CA VAL A 88 16.71 -1.83 -11.95
C VAL A 88 15.68 -2.98 -11.85
N MET A 89 14.60 -2.78 -11.08
CA MET A 89 13.59 -3.82 -10.85
C MET A 89 12.46 -3.82 -11.88
N SER A 90 12.29 -2.73 -12.64
CA SER A 90 11.19 -2.55 -13.60
C SER A 90 11.41 -3.34 -14.88
N GLY A 91 10.32 -3.81 -15.47
CA GLY A 91 10.34 -4.36 -16.83
C GLY A 91 9.54 -5.64 -17.01
N LYS A 92 9.43 -6.05 -18.26
CA LYS A 92 8.70 -7.26 -18.65
C LYS A 92 9.47 -8.50 -18.25
N ASP A 93 8.79 -9.40 -17.51
CA ASP A 93 9.28 -10.72 -17.14
C ASP A 93 8.35 -11.79 -17.71
N THR A 94 8.89 -12.75 -18.46
CA THR A 94 8.13 -13.86 -19.04
C THR A 94 7.57 -14.83 -18.00
N LYS A 95 8.10 -14.80 -16.77
CA LYS A 95 7.66 -15.63 -15.64
C LYS A 95 6.52 -15.00 -14.84
N ASP A 96 6.24 -13.70 -15.04
CA ASP A 96 5.06 -13.01 -14.50
C ASP A 96 4.28 -12.39 -15.66
N GLN A 97 3.18 -13.00 -16.04
CA GLN A 97 2.35 -12.53 -17.17
C GLN A 97 1.69 -11.17 -16.90
N THR A 98 1.57 -10.75 -15.65
CA THR A 98 1.04 -9.43 -15.29
C THR A 98 2.10 -8.33 -15.40
N SER A 99 3.37 -8.68 -15.56
CA SER A 99 4.43 -7.69 -15.72
C SER A 99 4.29 -6.90 -17.02
N ILE A 100 4.57 -5.60 -16.93
CA ILE A 100 4.44 -4.66 -18.05
C ILE A 100 5.82 -4.20 -18.55
N THR A 101 5.88 -3.77 -19.79
CA THR A 101 7.04 -3.03 -20.31
C THR A 101 7.06 -1.64 -19.69
N SER A 102 8.20 -1.19 -19.25
CA SER A 102 8.37 0.13 -18.63
C SER A 102 9.58 0.86 -19.25
N THR A 103 9.53 2.18 -19.24
CA THR A 103 10.65 3.04 -19.61
C THR A 103 11.47 3.39 -18.39
N GLU A 104 12.78 3.59 -18.59
CA GLU A 104 13.68 4.09 -17.57
C GLU A 104 13.35 5.56 -17.23
N ILE A 105 13.34 5.88 -15.94
CA ILE A 105 13.15 7.24 -15.44
C ILE A 105 14.53 7.85 -15.20
N SER A 106 14.85 8.91 -15.95
CA SER A 106 16.15 9.59 -15.85
C SER A 106 16.20 10.52 -14.63
N GLU A 107 17.40 10.81 -14.13
CA GLU A 107 17.60 11.82 -13.09
C GLU A 107 17.12 13.21 -13.55
N LYS A 108 17.42 13.58 -14.79
CA LYS A 108 17.00 14.84 -15.39
C LYS A 108 15.47 14.97 -15.43
N SER A 109 14.75 13.89 -15.69
CA SER A 109 13.29 13.94 -15.80
C SER A 109 12.61 14.20 -14.46
N ILE A 110 13.20 13.78 -13.34
CA ILE A 110 12.63 14.04 -12.00
C ILE A 110 13.11 15.35 -11.35
N SER A 111 14.05 16.07 -11.97
CA SER A 111 14.60 17.32 -11.43
C SER A 111 13.67 18.53 -11.64
N ASN A 112 12.77 18.47 -12.62
CA ASN A 112 11.87 19.58 -12.94
C ASN A 112 10.42 19.18 -12.67
N ASN A 113 9.77 19.89 -11.78
CA ASN A 113 8.34 19.68 -11.53
C ASN A 113 7.50 20.18 -12.72
N THR A 114 6.70 19.29 -13.30
CA THR A 114 5.76 19.60 -14.38
C THR A 114 4.30 19.62 -13.91
N VAL A 115 4.03 19.26 -12.65
CA VAL A 115 2.69 19.23 -12.03
C VAL A 115 2.13 20.63 -11.94
N LYS A 116 0.92 20.82 -12.46
CA LYS A 116 0.18 22.08 -12.44
C LYS A 116 -1.03 22.02 -11.54
N THR A 117 -1.63 20.85 -11.40
CA THR A 117 -2.87 20.63 -10.68
C THR A 117 -2.75 19.48 -9.70
N VAL A 118 -3.09 19.72 -8.45
CA VAL A 118 -3.08 18.74 -7.35
C VAL A 118 -4.49 18.55 -6.82
N GLY A 119 -4.94 17.31 -6.70
CA GLY A 119 -6.19 16.95 -6.05
C GLY A 119 -5.97 16.39 -4.65
N TYR A 120 -7.00 16.48 -3.80
CA TYR A 120 -7.08 15.70 -2.57
C TYR A 120 -8.53 15.32 -2.27
N PHE A 121 -8.74 14.20 -1.61
CA PHE A 121 -10.08 13.75 -1.24
C PHE A 121 -10.58 14.48 0.02
N LYS A 122 -11.58 15.33 -0.16
CA LYS A 122 -12.18 16.11 0.93
C LYS A 122 -12.74 15.22 2.03
N ASN A 123 -13.44 14.16 1.67
CA ASN A 123 -14.04 13.22 2.63
C ASN A 123 -13.00 12.45 3.47
N PHE A 124 -11.75 12.29 3.01
CA PHE A 124 -10.65 11.78 3.85
C PHE A 124 -10.20 12.80 4.90
N ILE A 125 -10.07 14.07 4.48
CA ILE A 125 -9.53 15.15 5.33
C ILE A 125 -10.58 15.66 6.32
N GLU A 126 -11.85 15.66 5.94
CA GLU A 126 -12.94 16.10 6.82
C GLU A 126 -13.54 14.94 7.67
N SER A 127 -13.01 13.72 7.55
CA SER A 127 -13.39 12.59 8.39
C SER A 127 -13.18 12.90 9.88
N GLU A 128 -14.13 12.50 10.73
CA GLU A 128 -13.98 12.57 12.20
C GLU A 128 -12.91 11.62 12.74
N ALA A 129 -12.56 10.60 11.96
CA ALA A 129 -11.55 9.59 12.33
C ALA A 129 -10.11 10.07 12.17
N ILE A 130 -9.86 11.20 11.46
CA ILE A 130 -8.51 11.69 11.24
C ILE A 130 -7.95 12.39 12.48
N ASN A 131 -6.72 12.06 12.85
CA ASN A 131 -6.01 12.77 13.92
C ASN A 131 -5.88 14.26 13.58
N PRO A 132 -6.22 15.20 14.52
CA PRO A 132 -6.19 16.63 14.28
C PRO A 132 -4.82 17.17 13.82
N GLN A 133 -3.70 16.59 14.31
CA GLN A 133 -2.36 17.00 13.90
C GLN A 133 -2.07 16.60 12.45
N ILE A 134 -2.47 15.37 12.04
CA ILE A 134 -2.34 14.91 10.65
C ILE A 134 -3.13 15.83 9.71
N LYS A 135 -4.36 16.18 10.09
CA LYS A 135 -5.20 17.11 9.35
C LYS A 135 -4.55 18.49 9.21
N ALA A 136 -3.97 19.01 10.30
CA ALA A 136 -3.30 20.30 10.31
C ALA A 136 -2.05 20.30 9.44
N ASP A 137 -1.18 19.28 9.56
CA ASP A 137 0.04 19.13 8.75
C ASP A 137 -0.29 19.02 7.26
N PHE A 138 -1.35 18.26 6.92
CA PHE A 138 -1.83 18.15 5.55
C PHE A 138 -2.31 19.49 5.00
N LYS A 139 -3.18 20.21 5.72
CA LYS A 139 -3.68 21.53 5.30
C LYS A 139 -2.53 22.55 5.15
N ALA A 140 -1.56 22.55 6.05
CA ALA A 140 -0.38 23.39 5.94
C ALA A 140 0.44 23.10 4.67
N THR A 141 0.57 21.83 4.30
CA THR A 141 1.25 21.42 3.05
C THR A 141 0.47 21.90 1.82
N ILE A 142 -0.85 21.77 1.81
CA ILE A 142 -1.70 22.29 0.73
C ILE A 142 -1.51 23.80 0.53
N GLU A 143 -1.46 24.56 1.60
CA GLU A 143 -1.25 26.02 1.49
C GLU A 143 0.15 26.37 0.95
N LYS A 144 1.19 25.62 1.33
CA LYS A 144 2.53 25.79 0.74
C LYS A 144 2.54 25.49 -0.77
N ILE A 145 1.81 24.46 -1.21
CA ILE A 145 1.68 24.09 -2.63
C ILE A 145 0.98 25.22 -3.40
N LYS A 146 -0.14 25.72 -2.89
CA LYS A 146 -0.87 26.88 -3.48
C LYS A 146 0.04 28.12 -3.61
N ALA A 147 0.83 28.40 -2.59
CA ALA A 147 1.77 29.54 -2.58
C ALA A 147 2.85 29.42 -3.67
N LYS A 148 3.10 28.24 -4.21
CA LYS A 148 3.99 27.99 -5.37
C LYS A 148 3.28 28.12 -6.72
N GLY A 149 2.01 28.49 -6.74
CA GLY A 149 1.23 28.69 -7.96
C GLY A 149 0.65 27.41 -8.56
N ILE A 150 0.63 26.30 -7.82
CA ILE A 150 -0.01 25.06 -8.23
C ILE A 150 -1.49 25.12 -7.87
N GLU A 151 -2.36 24.82 -8.84
CA GLU A 151 -3.80 24.72 -8.61
C GLU A 151 -4.11 23.55 -7.69
N VAL A 152 -5.04 23.73 -6.73
CA VAL A 152 -5.46 22.66 -5.82
C VAL A 152 -6.97 22.47 -5.90
N LYS A 153 -7.41 21.24 -6.20
CA LYS A 153 -8.81 20.84 -6.30
C LYS A 153 -9.22 19.91 -5.17
N GLU A 154 -10.42 20.12 -4.65
CA GLU A 154 -11.09 19.17 -3.76
C GLU A 154 -11.82 18.13 -4.60
N LEU A 155 -11.56 16.86 -4.31
CA LEU A 155 -12.20 15.70 -4.92
C LEU A 155 -13.00 14.95 -3.84
N ASP A 156 -13.99 14.17 -4.25
CA ASP A 156 -14.71 13.27 -3.36
C ASP A 156 -14.38 11.82 -3.72
N PHE A 157 -13.83 11.06 -2.76
CA PHE A 157 -13.56 9.64 -2.99
C PHE A 157 -14.84 8.85 -3.09
N PHE A 158 -15.00 8.14 -4.19
CA PHE A 158 -16.15 7.29 -4.45
C PHE A 158 -16.24 6.12 -3.45
N GLN A 159 -17.38 6.00 -2.74
CA GLN A 159 -17.65 4.91 -1.79
C GLN A 159 -16.58 4.72 -0.70
N SER A 160 -16.13 5.82 -0.10
CA SER A 160 -15.11 5.79 0.98
C SER A 160 -15.51 4.95 2.20
N ASP A 161 -16.79 4.83 2.48
CA ASP A 161 -17.38 4.10 3.60
C ASP A 161 -17.26 2.56 3.48
N ILE A 162 -17.23 2.03 2.25
CA ILE A 162 -17.08 0.59 2.01
C ILE A 162 -15.70 0.19 1.47
N LEU A 163 -14.77 1.14 1.37
CA LEU A 163 -13.45 0.94 0.77
C LEU A 163 -12.64 -0.15 1.47
N VAL A 164 -12.53 -0.07 2.79
CA VAL A 164 -11.77 -1.02 3.62
C VAL A 164 -12.41 -2.42 3.55
N SER A 165 -13.74 -2.51 3.67
CA SER A 165 -14.44 -3.79 3.59
C SER A 165 -14.32 -4.42 2.21
N THR A 166 -14.38 -3.64 1.13
CA THR A 166 -14.16 -4.12 -0.24
C THR A 166 -12.76 -4.71 -0.39
N TYR A 167 -11.73 -3.97 0.06
CA TYR A 167 -10.35 -4.45 0.00
C TYR A 167 -10.18 -5.77 0.77
N TYR A 168 -10.61 -5.83 2.03
CA TYR A 168 -10.40 -7.03 2.84
C TYR A 168 -11.22 -8.22 2.34
N THR A 169 -12.41 -8.01 1.80
CA THR A 169 -13.20 -9.05 1.14
C THR A 169 -12.42 -9.71 0.00
N LEU A 170 -11.88 -8.91 -0.91
CA LEU A 170 -11.10 -9.41 -2.04
C LEU A 170 -9.78 -10.03 -1.59
N ALA A 171 -9.04 -9.33 -0.73
CA ALA A 171 -7.75 -9.80 -0.25
C ALA A 171 -7.85 -11.11 0.54
N MET A 172 -8.85 -11.27 1.41
CA MET A 172 -9.06 -12.52 2.16
C MET A 172 -9.46 -13.67 1.26
N ALA A 173 -10.33 -13.44 0.26
CA ALA A 173 -10.72 -14.46 -0.72
C ALA A 173 -9.50 -14.97 -1.50
N GLU A 174 -8.69 -14.07 -2.03
CA GLU A 174 -7.46 -14.43 -2.75
C GLU A 174 -6.41 -15.08 -1.83
N THR A 175 -6.28 -14.60 -0.58
CA THR A 175 -5.40 -15.19 0.43
C THR A 175 -5.78 -16.64 0.73
N ALA A 176 -7.07 -16.93 0.92
CA ALA A 176 -7.54 -18.30 1.17
C ALA A 176 -7.15 -19.23 0.03
N SER A 177 -7.31 -18.78 -1.22
CA SER A 177 -6.89 -19.52 -2.41
C SER A 177 -5.37 -19.68 -2.51
N ASN A 178 -4.61 -18.58 -2.39
CA ASN A 178 -3.16 -18.58 -2.55
C ASN A 178 -2.44 -19.39 -1.47
N LEU A 179 -2.85 -19.27 -0.21
CA LEU A 179 -2.22 -20.00 0.89
C LEU A 179 -2.70 -21.45 1.02
N SER A 180 -3.66 -21.90 0.20
CA SER A 180 -4.11 -23.32 0.17
C SER A 180 -2.97 -24.27 -0.19
N ARG A 181 -2.01 -23.84 -1.00
CA ARG A 181 -0.82 -24.60 -1.42
C ARG A 181 0.22 -24.81 -0.32
N LEU A 182 0.15 -24.07 0.78
CA LEU A 182 1.09 -24.18 1.90
C LEU A 182 0.56 -25.25 2.88
N ASP A 183 0.73 -26.50 2.51
CA ASP A 183 0.21 -27.68 3.21
C ASP A 183 1.31 -28.56 3.82
N GLY A 184 2.58 -28.17 3.63
CA GLY A 184 3.75 -28.96 4.08
C GLY A 184 4.09 -30.15 3.20
N THR A 185 3.41 -30.31 2.05
CA THR A 185 3.74 -31.38 1.09
C THR A 185 4.74 -30.87 0.04
N ASN A 186 4.39 -29.79 -0.65
CA ASN A 186 5.25 -29.16 -1.65
C ASN A 186 5.94 -27.89 -1.11
N TYR A 187 5.32 -27.23 -0.15
CA TYR A 187 5.78 -25.95 0.39
C TYR A 187 5.56 -25.87 1.91
N GLY A 188 6.49 -25.22 2.58
CA GLY A 188 6.43 -24.93 4.00
C GLY A 188 7.02 -26.04 4.87
N ASN A 189 7.00 -25.80 6.19
CA ASN A 189 7.45 -26.77 7.18
C ASN A 189 6.36 -27.81 7.42
N ARG A 190 6.66 -29.09 7.24
CA ARG A 190 5.75 -30.21 7.42
C ARG A 190 5.81 -30.74 8.84
N ILE A 191 4.65 -30.97 9.43
CA ILE A 191 4.49 -31.64 10.72
C ILE A 191 3.72 -32.94 10.48
N GLU A 192 4.38 -34.08 10.71
CA GLU A 192 3.77 -35.39 10.49
C GLU A 192 2.75 -35.72 11.57
N ALA A 193 1.66 -36.40 11.18
CA ALA A 193 0.59 -36.91 12.05
C ALA A 193 0.19 -38.34 11.59
N GLU A 194 -0.81 -38.92 12.21
CA GLU A 194 -1.21 -40.33 11.96
C GLU A 194 -1.64 -40.61 10.51
N ASN A 195 -2.24 -39.59 9.85
CA ASN A 195 -2.68 -39.70 8.46
C ASN A 195 -2.55 -38.37 7.73
N LEU A 196 -2.71 -38.37 6.40
CA LEU A 196 -2.51 -37.20 5.56
C LEU A 196 -3.43 -36.02 5.92
N LYS A 197 -4.69 -36.28 6.27
CA LYS A 197 -5.64 -35.24 6.66
C LYS A 197 -5.21 -34.54 7.95
N GLU A 198 -4.77 -35.30 8.91
CA GLU A 198 -4.25 -34.76 10.17
C GLU A 198 -2.91 -34.03 9.97
N THR A 199 -2.02 -34.60 9.14
CA THR A 199 -0.77 -33.92 8.75
C THR A 199 -1.03 -32.54 8.17
N TYR A 200 -1.99 -32.38 7.26
CA TYR A 200 -2.38 -31.06 6.73
C TYR A 200 -2.95 -30.15 7.85
N ALA A 201 -3.83 -30.67 8.68
CA ALA A 201 -4.46 -29.89 9.73
C ALA A 201 -3.42 -29.37 10.74
N VAL A 202 -2.56 -30.26 11.27
CA VAL A 202 -1.51 -29.88 12.23
C VAL A 202 -0.49 -28.94 11.61
N THR A 203 -0.01 -29.27 10.41
CA THR A 203 0.96 -28.42 9.67
C THR A 203 0.45 -26.99 9.53
N ARG A 204 -0.79 -26.80 9.12
CA ARG A 204 -1.36 -25.47 8.92
C ARG A 204 -1.70 -24.75 10.22
N SER A 205 -2.20 -25.47 11.23
CA SER A 205 -2.54 -24.87 12.54
C SER A 205 -1.31 -24.41 13.31
N GLU A 206 -0.20 -25.13 13.23
CA GLU A 206 1.02 -24.78 13.97
C GLU A 206 1.89 -23.74 13.24
N ASN A 207 1.87 -23.71 11.89
CA ASN A 207 2.73 -22.83 11.11
C ASN A 207 2.07 -21.49 10.74
N PHE A 208 0.75 -21.37 10.76
CA PHE A 208 0.07 -20.09 10.51
C PHE A 208 -0.23 -19.33 11.79
N SER A 209 0.05 -18.02 11.76
CA SER A 209 -0.35 -17.11 12.83
C SER A 209 -1.88 -17.02 12.96
N GLU A 210 -2.40 -16.58 14.12
CA GLU A 210 -3.82 -16.39 14.33
C GLU A 210 -4.46 -15.42 13.32
N GLU A 211 -3.74 -14.37 12.97
CA GLU A 211 -4.21 -13.43 11.94
C GLU A 211 -4.29 -14.06 10.56
N THR A 212 -3.30 -14.87 10.17
CA THR A 212 -3.32 -15.61 8.91
C THR A 212 -4.50 -16.60 8.86
N LYS A 213 -4.74 -17.34 9.95
CA LYS A 213 -5.89 -18.25 10.08
C LYS A 213 -7.22 -17.50 9.94
N ARG A 214 -7.36 -16.34 10.60
CA ARG A 214 -8.56 -15.49 10.52
C ARG A 214 -8.85 -15.09 9.08
N ARG A 215 -7.83 -14.66 8.33
CA ARG A 215 -7.95 -14.27 6.92
C ARG A 215 -8.32 -15.44 6.02
N ILE A 216 -7.73 -16.62 6.25
CA ILE A 216 -8.07 -17.84 5.50
C ILE A 216 -9.52 -18.24 5.75
N VAL A 217 -9.98 -18.25 7.01
CA VAL A 217 -11.36 -18.61 7.35
C VAL A 217 -12.35 -17.61 6.75
N GLY A 218 -12.10 -16.31 6.91
CA GLY A 218 -12.92 -15.27 6.30
C GLY A 218 -12.97 -15.37 4.79
N GLY A 219 -11.83 -15.62 4.13
CA GLY A 219 -11.75 -15.77 2.70
C GLY A 219 -12.51 -17.01 2.18
N ASN A 220 -12.41 -18.14 2.88
CA ASN A 220 -13.20 -19.33 2.55
C ASN A 220 -14.71 -19.07 2.69
N GLN A 221 -15.14 -18.28 3.68
CA GLN A 221 -16.54 -17.89 3.81
C GLN A 221 -16.99 -17.06 2.61
N VAL A 222 -16.20 -16.06 2.21
CA VAL A 222 -16.48 -15.21 1.03
C VAL A 222 -16.58 -16.05 -0.26
N LEU A 223 -15.74 -17.09 -0.40
CA LEU A 223 -15.72 -17.96 -1.59
C LEU A 223 -16.73 -19.11 -1.52
N SER A 224 -17.45 -19.28 -0.40
CA SER A 224 -18.39 -20.38 -0.25
C SER A 224 -19.65 -20.19 -1.08
N GLN A 225 -20.33 -21.31 -1.39
CA GLN A 225 -21.57 -21.31 -2.17
C GLN A 225 -22.65 -20.41 -1.52
N GLY A 226 -23.28 -19.55 -2.32
CA GLY A 226 -24.28 -18.59 -1.88
C GLY A 226 -23.69 -17.23 -1.49
N PHE A 227 -22.42 -17.14 -1.09
CA PHE A 227 -21.76 -15.88 -0.74
C PHE A 227 -20.86 -15.32 -1.84
N SER A 228 -20.27 -16.19 -2.69
CA SER A 228 -19.35 -15.73 -3.73
C SER A 228 -19.99 -14.75 -4.72
N ASP A 229 -21.23 -15.00 -5.14
CA ASP A 229 -21.92 -14.11 -6.07
C ASP A 229 -22.37 -12.80 -5.41
N GLU A 230 -22.78 -12.86 -4.15
CA GLU A 230 -23.29 -11.69 -3.43
C GLU A 230 -22.20 -10.79 -2.87
N ILE A 231 -21.05 -11.36 -2.51
CA ILE A 231 -19.99 -10.63 -1.80
C ILE A 231 -18.76 -10.46 -2.70
N TYR A 232 -18.18 -11.56 -3.23
CA TYR A 232 -16.95 -11.48 -3.99
C TYR A 232 -17.13 -10.75 -5.33
N LEU A 233 -18.16 -11.12 -6.12
CA LEU A 233 -18.42 -10.47 -7.40
C LEU A 233 -18.82 -9.00 -7.24
N LYS A 234 -19.57 -8.65 -6.18
CA LYS A 234 -19.83 -7.25 -5.85
C LYS A 234 -18.54 -6.49 -5.50
N GLY A 235 -17.64 -7.11 -4.74
CA GLY A 235 -16.35 -6.53 -4.43
C GLY A 235 -15.52 -6.24 -5.69
N LEU A 236 -15.51 -7.15 -6.66
CA LEU A 236 -14.87 -6.93 -7.96
C LEU A 236 -15.51 -5.77 -8.73
N ALA A 237 -16.84 -5.71 -8.78
CA ALA A 237 -17.55 -4.62 -9.46
C ALA A 237 -17.24 -3.25 -8.81
N ILE A 238 -17.20 -3.18 -7.47
CA ILE A 238 -16.83 -1.96 -6.75
C ILE A 238 -15.38 -1.57 -7.05
N ARG A 239 -14.44 -2.52 -7.07
CA ARG A 239 -13.05 -2.27 -7.46
C ARG A 239 -12.96 -1.66 -8.85
N ASP A 240 -13.71 -2.19 -9.82
CA ASP A 240 -13.69 -1.69 -11.18
C ASP A 240 -14.27 -0.26 -11.24
N GLN A 241 -15.34 0.03 -10.47
CA GLN A 241 -15.88 1.39 -10.33
C GLN A 241 -14.88 2.36 -9.69
N ILE A 242 -14.14 1.94 -8.66
CA ILE A 242 -13.06 2.74 -8.04
C ILE A 242 -12.00 3.08 -9.09
N ALA A 243 -11.57 2.09 -9.89
CA ALA A 243 -10.58 2.32 -10.95
C ALA A 243 -11.07 3.30 -12.03
N GLU A 244 -12.34 3.23 -12.43
CA GLU A 244 -12.94 4.17 -13.38
C GLU A 244 -13.09 5.59 -12.79
N ASN A 245 -13.42 5.74 -11.49
CA ASN A 245 -13.45 7.05 -10.85
C ASN A 245 -12.06 7.68 -10.80
N PHE A 246 -11.01 6.92 -10.46
CA PHE A 246 -9.63 7.44 -10.53
C PHE A 246 -9.24 7.93 -11.93
N LYS A 247 -9.70 7.27 -13.01
CA LYS A 247 -9.45 7.77 -14.37
C LYS A 247 -10.04 9.16 -14.56
N LYS A 248 -11.29 9.37 -14.10
CA LYS A 248 -11.96 10.67 -14.19
C LYS A 248 -11.24 11.72 -13.32
N ASP A 249 -10.84 11.35 -12.11
CA ASP A 249 -10.08 12.25 -11.23
C ASP A 249 -8.78 12.72 -11.89
N PHE A 250 -8.06 11.80 -12.58
CA PHE A 250 -6.82 12.13 -13.30
C PHE A 250 -7.05 12.83 -14.67
N GLU A 251 -8.27 13.02 -15.14
CA GLU A 251 -8.59 13.98 -16.20
C GLU A 251 -8.59 15.42 -15.67
N GLU A 252 -8.79 15.60 -14.36
CA GLU A 252 -8.88 16.91 -13.72
C GLU A 252 -7.61 17.34 -13.00
N VAL A 253 -6.80 16.39 -12.53
CA VAL A 253 -5.59 16.64 -11.73
C VAL A 253 -4.41 15.78 -12.16
N ASP A 254 -3.20 16.30 -12.02
CA ASP A 254 -1.97 15.59 -12.35
C ASP A 254 -1.59 14.60 -11.23
N ILE A 255 -1.77 15.03 -9.97
CA ILE A 255 -1.39 14.31 -8.75
C ILE A 255 -2.54 14.35 -7.75
N ILE A 256 -2.74 13.24 -7.05
CA ILE A 256 -3.62 13.17 -5.85
C ILE A 256 -2.76 13.02 -4.61
N LEU A 257 -3.02 13.87 -3.61
CA LEU A 257 -2.38 13.83 -2.29
C LEU A 257 -3.33 13.30 -1.22
N SER A 258 -2.80 12.53 -0.29
CA SER A 258 -3.51 12.15 0.93
C SER A 258 -2.54 11.85 2.07
N PRO A 259 -2.94 11.94 3.35
CA PRO A 259 -2.18 11.31 4.43
C PRO A 259 -2.03 9.80 4.19
N VAL A 260 -0.99 9.20 4.76
CA VAL A 260 -0.78 7.75 4.64
C VAL A 260 -1.77 6.97 5.50
N THR A 261 -2.03 7.45 6.71
CA THR A 261 -2.96 6.84 7.66
C THR A 261 -3.77 7.90 8.38
N PRO A 262 -4.98 7.59 8.83
CA PRO A 262 -5.77 8.56 9.61
C PRO A 262 -5.19 8.84 10.99
N ASN A 263 -4.41 7.90 11.56
CA ASN A 263 -3.87 7.98 12.91
C ASN A 263 -2.37 7.76 12.98
N ASN A 264 -1.75 8.22 14.07
CA ASN A 264 -0.34 7.97 14.38
C ASN A 264 -0.10 6.47 14.66
N PRO A 265 1.18 6.00 14.54
CA PRO A 265 1.51 4.61 14.87
C PRO A 265 1.08 4.28 16.30
N PRO A 266 0.33 3.17 16.53
CA PRO A 266 -0.07 2.76 17.86
C PRO A 266 1.10 2.23 18.67
N LYS A 267 0.94 2.14 19.99
CA LYS A 267 1.91 1.46 20.85
C LYS A 267 1.92 -0.04 20.56
N ILE A 268 3.07 -0.66 20.79
CA ILE A 268 3.24 -2.11 20.64
C ILE A 268 2.23 -2.82 21.56
N GLY A 269 1.44 -3.71 20.98
CA GLY A 269 0.39 -4.48 21.67
C GLY A 269 -1.01 -3.88 21.61
N ASP A 270 -1.18 -2.60 21.28
CA ASP A 270 -2.52 -1.99 21.21
C ASP A 270 -3.36 -2.54 20.04
N SER A 271 -2.74 -2.79 18.90
CA SER A 271 -3.41 -3.39 17.72
C SER A 271 -3.93 -4.83 17.98
N LEU A 272 -3.37 -5.53 18.97
CA LEU A 272 -3.86 -6.85 19.36
C LEU A 272 -5.17 -6.77 20.13
N LYS A 273 -5.47 -5.61 20.75
CA LYS A 273 -6.69 -5.38 21.54
C LYS A 273 -7.89 -5.02 20.65
N ASP A 274 -7.62 -4.39 19.52
CA ASP A 274 -8.65 -3.95 18.56
C ASP A 274 -8.23 -4.25 17.11
N PRO A 275 -8.56 -5.45 16.59
CA PRO A 275 -8.29 -5.79 15.20
C PRO A 275 -8.98 -4.88 14.18
N LEU A 276 -10.13 -4.28 14.51
CA LEU A 276 -10.85 -3.38 13.62
C LEU A 276 -10.08 -2.07 13.43
N ALA A 277 -9.52 -1.50 14.50
CA ALA A 277 -8.67 -0.32 14.41
C ALA A 277 -7.44 -0.55 13.53
N MET A 278 -6.87 -1.77 13.55
CA MET A 278 -5.79 -2.16 12.64
C MET A 278 -6.23 -2.12 11.17
N TYR A 279 -7.40 -2.67 10.84
CA TYR A 279 -7.93 -2.65 9.47
C TYR A 279 -8.28 -1.23 9.01
N LEU A 280 -8.83 -0.40 9.90
CA LEU A 280 -9.14 0.99 9.59
C LEU A 280 -7.88 1.86 9.38
N SER A 281 -6.72 1.43 9.85
CA SER A 281 -5.46 2.14 9.56
C SER A 281 -5.10 2.13 8.07
N ASP A 282 -5.65 1.21 7.29
CA ASP A 282 -5.42 1.09 5.86
C ASP A 282 -6.42 1.93 5.01
N ALA A 283 -7.33 2.65 5.65
CA ALA A 283 -8.42 3.36 4.98
C ALA A 283 -7.95 4.30 3.86
N TYR A 284 -6.77 4.92 4.01
CA TYR A 284 -6.24 5.87 3.03
C TYR A 284 -5.26 5.25 2.03
N THR A 285 -4.91 3.98 2.18
CA THR A 285 -3.96 3.30 1.29
C THR A 285 -4.63 2.32 0.32
N VAL A 286 -5.69 1.64 0.76
CA VAL A 286 -6.31 0.54 0.00
C VAL A 286 -6.97 0.98 -1.30
N GLY A 287 -7.50 2.21 -1.37
CA GLY A 287 -8.10 2.74 -2.59
C GLY A 287 -7.12 2.79 -3.76
N PHE A 288 -5.92 3.30 -3.51
CA PHE A 288 -4.85 3.35 -4.52
C PHE A 288 -4.32 1.96 -4.89
N SER A 289 -4.43 0.98 -3.98
CA SER A 289 -4.12 -0.42 -4.28
C SER A 289 -5.18 -1.04 -5.19
N LEU A 290 -6.47 -0.87 -4.88
CA LEU A 290 -7.59 -1.32 -5.72
C LEU A 290 -7.54 -0.68 -7.10
N GLY A 291 -7.19 0.62 -7.18
CA GLY A 291 -6.94 1.34 -8.43
C GLY A 291 -5.66 0.93 -9.16
N GLN A 292 -4.77 0.13 -8.53
CA GLN A 292 -3.48 -0.31 -9.08
C GLN A 292 -2.53 0.85 -9.45
N LEU A 293 -2.63 1.97 -8.75
CA LEU A 293 -1.95 3.24 -9.04
C LEU A 293 -0.54 3.31 -8.43
N PRO A 294 0.42 3.98 -9.09
CA PRO A 294 1.71 4.30 -8.49
C PRO A 294 1.52 5.31 -7.36
N THR A 295 2.01 4.99 -6.17
CA THR A 295 1.86 5.83 -4.98
C THR A 295 3.14 5.80 -4.16
N LEU A 296 3.73 6.97 -3.92
CA LEU A 296 4.90 7.16 -3.06
C LEU A 296 4.46 7.74 -1.72
N THR A 297 4.96 7.18 -0.63
CA THR A 297 4.96 7.85 0.67
C THR A 297 6.21 8.71 0.80
N ALA A 298 6.01 9.99 1.12
CA ALA A 298 7.07 10.93 1.48
C ALA A 298 6.99 11.27 2.98
N PRO A 299 8.13 11.43 3.68
CA PRO A 299 8.14 11.95 5.05
C PRO A 299 7.47 13.32 5.12
N GLN A 300 6.62 13.56 6.14
CA GLN A 300 5.96 14.84 6.37
C GLN A 300 5.83 15.12 7.87
N GLY A 301 6.22 16.29 8.30
CA GLY A 301 5.97 16.83 9.63
C GLY A 301 6.25 15.85 10.78
N THR A 302 5.41 15.87 11.79
CA THR A 302 5.47 14.96 12.94
C THR A 302 4.71 13.66 12.69
N ALA A 303 3.85 13.62 11.66
CA ALA A 303 2.85 12.59 11.43
C ALA A 303 3.35 11.44 10.53
N THR A 304 2.41 10.75 9.92
CA THR A 304 2.56 9.46 9.26
C THR A 304 3.04 9.53 7.82
N GLY A 305 3.40 10.73 7.33
CA GLY A 305 3.82 10.95 5.93
C GLY A 305 2.66 11.29 5.00
N LEU A 306 3.03 11.68 3.79
CA LEU A 306 2.14 12.09 2.71
C LEU A 306 2.22 11.11 1.55
N GLN A 307 1.08 10.65 1.03
CA GLN A 307 1.00 9.89 -0.21
C GLN A 307 0.91 10.84 -1.42
N ILE A 308 1.68 10.52 -2.43
CA ILE A 308 1.72 11.18 -3.73
C ILE A 308 1.34 10.13 -4.75
N THR A 309 0.20 10.29 -5.40
CA THR A 309 -0.36 9.30 -6.34
C THR A 309 -0.56 9.95 -7.71
N ALA A 310 -0.18 9.26 -8.77
CA ALA A 310 -0.44 9.64 -10.17
C ALA A 310 -1.26 8.57 -10.89
N ALA A 311 -1.68 8.87 -12.10
CA ALA A 311 -2.28 7.90 -13.00
C ALA A 311 -1.34 6.71 -13.27
N LYS A 312 -1.90 5.57 -13.70
CA LYS A 312 -1.13 4.36 -14.01
C LYS A 312 0.04 4.66 -14.95
N ASN A 313 1.20 4.09 -14.65
CA ASN A 313 2.46 4.23 -15.41
C ASN A 313 3.12 5.62 -15.34
N ASN A 314 2.66 6.49 -14.44
CA ASN A 314 3.22 7.84 -14.24
C ASN A 314 4.08 7.94 -12.96
N GLU A 315 4.92 6.94 -12.68
CA GLU A 315 5.86 6.99 -11.55
C GLU A 315 6.85 8.15 -11.68
N GLU A 316 7.19 8.54 -12.89
CA GLU A 316 8.04 9.71 -13.12
C GLU A 316 7.43 10.97 -12.52
N LEU A 317 6.14 11.21 -12.75
CA LEU A 317 5.42 12.36 -12.20
C LEU A 317 5.34 12.31 -10.67
N VAL A 318 5.17 11.11 -10.10
CA VAL A 318 5.21 10.90 -8.64
C VAL A 318 6.57 11.31 -8.06
N LEU A 319 7.67 10.89 -8.70
CA LEU A 319 9.03 11.22 -8.24
C LEU A 319 9.40 12.70 -8.47
N GLN A 320 8.96 13.30 -9.57
CA GLN A 320 9.09 14.74 -9.81
C GLN A 320 8.44 15.56 -8.70
N PHE A 321 7.19 15.24 -8.39
CA PHE A 321 6.45 15.97 -7.39
C PHE A 321 6.99 15.75 -5.98
N ALA A 322 7.48 14.54 -5.69
CA ALA A 322 8.16 14.25 -4.42
C ALA A 322 9.43 15.09 -4.24
N ASN A 323 10.25 15.26 -5.30
CA ASN A 323 11.42 16.15 -5.29
C ASN A 323 11.03 17.60 -5.04
N PHE A 324 9.99 18.08 -5.71
CA PHE A 324 9.45 19.43 -5.49
C PHE A 324 8.98 19.61 -4.04
N LEU A 325 8.27 18.65 -3.48
CA LEU A 325 7.79 18.72 -2.10
C LEU A 325 8.92 18.68 -1.06
N LYS A 326 10.01 17.96 -1.32
CA LYS A 326 11.19 17.91 -0.44
C LYS A 326 11.76 19.29 -0.12
N GLU A 327 11.61 20.24 -1.06
CA GLU A 327 12.08 21.61 -0.88
C GLU A 327 11.07 22.50 -0.11
N LEU A 328 9.83 22.03 0.06
CA LEU A 328 8.75 22.77 0.71
C LEU A 328 8.46 22.33 2.14
N ILE A 329 8.66 21.05 2.43
CA ILE A 329 8.29 20.40 3.71
C ILE A 329 9.52 19.81 4.39
#